data_4510044080314e97c386d276110804b6
#
_entry.id   4510044080314e97c386d276110804b6
#
_cell.length_a   1.000
_cell.length_b   1.000
_cell.length_c   1.000
_cell.angle_alpha   90.00
_cell.angle_beta   90.00
_cell.angle_gamma   90.00
#
_symmetry.space_group_name_H-M   'P 1'
#
loop_
_entity.id
_entity.type
_entity.pdbx_description
1 polymer ?
#
loop_
_entity_poly.entity_id
_entity_poly.type
_entity_poly.pdbx_seq_one_letter_code
_entity_poly.pdbx_strand_id
1 'polypeptide(L)'
;AMFTAIQKDATMKAARMAGFKQCELLQEPIAACMAYGLSSEEKDGKWLVFDFGGGTFDAALVKVEDGILTVFDTEGDNYLGGKNLDEAVVNKILMPSLKEDYNLSSYETTEWKKRALMDALKGPAEEMRIALSFADSADYSTYDRNLNLGQDDNGEEIDLEITITKDQLIGAIGEQYQKAVNICKNLLRRNGLNGNDLSSLILVGGPTYSPIIREMLKRPGNKYASKYILRPCCDCCSPWSCSLCFYY
;
A
#
# COMPACT_ATOMS: atom_id res chain seq x y z
N ALA A 1 0.16 9.22 7.23
CA ALA A 1 0.59 8.89 8.60
C ALA A 1 0.04 9.90 9.59
N MET A 2 -0.48 9.44 10.71
CA MET A 2 -0.98 10.33 11.77
C MET A 2 0.19 10.90 12.57
N PHE A 3 0.64 12.10 12.22
CA PHE A 3 1.72 12.77 12.93
C PHE A 3 1.27 13.33 14.28
N THR A 4 2.03 13.04 15.32
CA THR A 4 1.94 13.71 16.62
C THR A 4 2.36 15.18 16.51
N ALA A 5 2.02 15.99 17.52
CA ALA A 5 2.46 17.39 17.57
C ALA A 5 3.98 17.55 17.44
N ILE A 6 4.76 16.62 18.07
CA ILE A 6 6.22 16.61 18.01
C ILE A 6 6.70 16.33 16.58
N GLN A 7 6.10 15.38 15.87
CA GLN A 7 6.46 15.07 14.49
C GLN A 7 6.13 16.23 13.53
N LYS A 8 4.98 16.89 13.73
CA LYS A 8 4.61 18.08 12.97
C LYS A 8 5.62 19.22 13.17
N ASP A 9 6.02 19.49 14.42
CA ASP A 9 7.03 20.50 14.74
C ASP A 9 8.40 20.15 14.14
N ALA A 10 8.81 18.87 14.20
CA ALA A 10 10.05 18.41 13.60
C ALA A 10 10.05 18.60 12.07
N THR A 11 8.93 18.30 11.39
CA THR A 11 8.78 18.51 9.95
C THR A 11 8.88 19.99 9.59
N MET A 12 8.21 20.87 10.35
CA MET A 12 8.29 22.31 10.16
C MET A 12 9.72 22.84 10.36
N LYS A 13 10.43 22.33 11.38
CA LYS A 13 11.83 22.70 11.63
C LYS A 13 12.73 22.26 10.49
N ALA A 14 12.57 21.02 10.01
CA ALA A 14 13.34 20.50 8.87
C ALA A 14 13.14 21.36 7.61
N ALA A 15 11.90 21.74 7.30
CA ALA A 15 11.60 22.63 6.19
C ALA A 15 12.31 24.00 6.32
N ARG A 16 12.27 24.60 7.50
CA ARG A 16 12.99 25.88 7.77
C ARG A 16 14.51 25.72 7.63
N MET A 17 15.08 24.62 8.13
CA MET A 17 16.50 24.31 7.99
C MET A 17 16.91 24.10 6.53
N ALA A 18 16.01 23.58 5.68
CA ALA A 18 16.19 23.46 4.24
C ALA A 18 16.03 24.80 3.48
N GLY A 19 15.75 25.92 4.18
CA GLY A 19 15.68 27.26 3.60
C GLY A 19 14.28 27.73 3.18
N PHE A 20 13.23 26.95 3.43
CA PHE A 20 11.85 27.38 3.15
C PHE A 20 11.44 28.51 4.12
N LYS A 21 11.10 29.67 3.57
CA LYS A 21 10.67 30.84 4.36
C LYS A 21 9.24 30.71 4.88
N GLN A 22 8.38 30.07 4.09
CA GLN A 22 6.99 29.76 4.42
C GLN A 22 6.77 28.27 4.22
N CYS A 23 6.16 27.64 5.18
CA CYS A 23 5.81 26.23 5.15
C CYS A 23 4.53 26.01 5.95
N GLU A 24 3.54 25.39 5.34
CA GLU A 24 2.29 24.99 5.98
C GLU A 24 2.15 23.48 5.89
N LEU A 25 1.58 22.88 6.93
CA LEU A 25 1.31 21.45 6.95
C LEU A 25 -0.15 21.21 6.51
N LEU A 26 -0.31 20.49 5.43
CA LEU A 26 -1.61 20.02 4.96
C LEU A 26 -1.81 18.57 5.40
N GLN A 27 -2.99 18.25 5.93
CA GLN A 27 -3.31 16.87 6.27
C GLN A 27 -3.45 16.03 4.99
N GLU A 28 -2.79 14.89 4.95
CA GLU A 28 -2.73 13.99 3.80
C GLU A 28 -4.12 13.63 3.23
N PRO A 29 -5.15 13.25 4.04
CA PRO A 29 -6.48 12.99 3.53
C PRO A 29 -7.16 14.24 2.93
N ILE A 30 -6.88 15.44 3.44
CA ILE A 30 -7.39 16.70 2.84
C ILE A 30 -6.71 16.92 1.48
N ALA A 31 -5.39 16.75 1.41
CA ALA A 31 -4.65 16.87 0.16
C ALA A 31 -5.17 15.87 -0.90
N ALA A 32 -5.43 14.62 -0.49
CA ALA A 32 -6.04 13.61 -1.35
C ALA A 32 -7.42 14.07 -1.86
N CYS A 33 -8.31 14.52 -0.97
CA CYS A 33 -9.61 15.03 -1.36
C CYS A 33 -9.51 16.18 -2.38
N MET A 34 -8.62 17.13 -2.15
CA MET A 34 -8.40 18.27 -3.06
C MET A 34 -7.85 17.80 -4.42
N ALA A 35 -6.88 16.88 -4.44
CA ALA A 35 -6.31 16.33 -5.66
C ALA A 35 -7.33 15.56 -6.51
N TYR A 36 -8.27 14.90 -5.86
CA TYR A 36 -9.34 14.16 -6.54
C TYR A 36 -10.51 15.04 -6.99
N GLY A 37 -10.38 16.37 -6.87
CA GLY A 37 -11.30 17.32 -7.45
C GLY A 37 -12.62 17.38 -6.69
N LEU A 38 -12.58 17.36 -5.36
CA LEU A 38 -13.64 17.91 -4.53
C LEU A 38 -13.77 19.39 -4.90
N SER A 39 -14.44 19.62 -6.03
CA SER A 39 -14.81 20.93 -6.46
C SER A 39 -15.95 21.44 -5.57
N SER A 40 -16.03 22.74 -5.45
CA SER A 40 -17.10 23.48 -4.76
C SER A 40 -18.53 23.16 -5.20
N GLU A 41 -18.72 22.23 -6.13
CA GLU A 41 -20.02 21.81 -6.64
C GLU A 41 -20.65 20.66 -5.84
N GLU A 42 -19.87 19.84 -5.14
CA GLU A 42 -20.39 18.83 -4.20
C GLU A 42 -20.54 19.48 -2.81
N LYS A 43 -21.71 20.06 -2.56
CA LYS A 43 -21.95 20.96 -1.44
C LYS A 43 -21.88 20.31 -0.08
N ASP A 44 -22.26 19.03 0.05
CA ASP A 44 -22.29 18.33 1.35
C ASP A 44 -22.04 16.84 1.15
N GLY A 45 -21.26 16.23 2.03
CA GLY A 45 -21.02 14.80 1.94
C GLY A 45 -20.03 14.25 2.95
N LYS A 46 -20.02 12.93 3.08
CA LYS A 46 -19.05 12.18 3.88
C LYS A 46 -18.23 11.28 2.98
N TRP A 47 -16.93 11.31 3.15
CA TRP A 47 -15.97 10.64 2.30
C TRP A 47 -15.06 9.79 3.17
N LEU A 48 -14.72 8.62 2.66
CA LEU A 48 -13.69 7.79 3.26
C LEU A 48 -12.46 7.84 2.38
N VAL A 49 -11.35 8.32 2.92
CA VAL A 49 -10.03 8.21 2.30
C VAL A 49 -9.39 6.91 2.79
N PHE A 50 -9.00 6.06 1.87
CA PHE A 50 -8.33 4.78 2.07
C PHE A 50 -6.91 4.93 1.52
N ASP A 51 -5.95 5.25 2.37
CA ASP A 51 -4.56 5.46 2.00
C ASP A 51 -3.72 4.25 2.38
N PHE A 52 -3.37 3.46 1.37
CA PHE A 52 -2.52 2.28 1.53
C PHE A 52 -1.14 2.59 0.93
N GLY A 53 -0.25 3.10 1.78
CA GLY A 53 1.10 3.49 1.41
C GLY A 53 2.09 2.33 1.30
N GLY A 54 3.37 2.67 1.15
CA GLY A 54 4.45 1.67 1.10
C GLY A 54 4.73 0.98 2.44
N GLY A 55 4.46 1.65 3.57
CA GLY A 55 4.74 1.13 4.92
C GLY A 55 3.62 1.31 5.93
N THR A 56 2.63 2.13 5.63
CA THR A 56 1.50 2.46 6.52
C THR A 56 0.19 2.34 5.79
N PHE A 57 -0.85 2.11 6.56
CA PHE A 57 -2.24 2.23 6.14
C PHE A 57 -2.94 3.27 7.00
N ASP A 58 -3.60 4.21 6.36
CA ASP A 58 -4.38 5.26 7.03
C ASP A 58 -5.79 5.34 6.42
N ALA A 59 -6.80 5.33 7.27
CA ALA A 59 -8.19 5.56 6.90
C ALA A 59 -8.67 6.86 7.56
N ALA A 60 -9.31 7.74 6.78
CA ALA A 60 -9.81 9.01 7.29
C ALA A 60 -11.24 9.28 6.82
N LEU A 61 -12.10 9.70 7.74
CA LEU A 61 -13.41 10.22 7.43
C LEU A 61 -13.35 11.73 7.26
N VAL A 62 -13.70 12.19 6.07
CA VAL A 62 -13.73 13.60 5.70
C VAL A 62 -15.16 14.02 5.46
N LYS A 63 -15.53 15.17 6.02
CA LYS A 63 -16.82 15.81 5.81
C LYS A 63 -16.63 17.07 4.98
N VAL A 64 -17.54 17.30 4.07
CA VAL A 64 -17.66 18.56 3.33
C VAL A 64 -18.93 19.24 3.81
N GLU A 65 -18.84 20.46 4.31
CA GLU A 65 -19.94 21.34 4.66
C GLU A 65 -19.63 22.74 4.15
N ASP A 66 -20.52 23.31 3.37
CA ASP A 66 -20.35 24.65 2.78
C ASP A 66 -18.99 24.86 2.08
N GLY A 67 -18.49 23.82 1.41
CA GLY A 67 -17.18 23.85 0.75
C GLY A 67 -15.97 23.71 1.68
N ILE A 68 -16.18 23.52 2.98
CA ILE A 68 -15.10 23.31 3.97
C ILE A 68 -14.88 21.81 4.16
N LEU A 69 -13.64 21.39 3.95
CA LEU A 69 -13.17 20.01 4.17
C LEU A 69 -12.68 19.86 5.61
N THR A 70 -13.26 18.93 6.34
CA THR A 70 -12.86 18.63 7.73
C THR A 70 -12.65 17.14 7.91
N VAL A 71 -11.46 16.74 8.39
CA VAL A 71 -11.23 15.39 8.88
C VAL A 71 -11.83 15.28 10.28
N PHE A 72 -12.84 14.44 10.46
CA PHE A 72 -13.53 14.33 11.74
C PHE A 72 -13.18 13.06 12.52
N ASP A 73 -12.64 12.02 11.83
CA ASP A 73 -12.11 10.84 12.50
C ASP A 73 -11.11 10.10 11.61
N THR A 74 -10.14 9.41 12.22
CA THR A 74 -9.10 8.67 11.54
C THR A 74 -8.76 7.38 12.29
N GLU A 75 -8.33 6.36 11.56
CA GLU A 75 -7.77 5.12 12.10
C GLU A 75 -6.71 4.58 11.15
N GLY A 76 -5.67 3.91 11.65
CA GLY A 76 -4.61 3.40 10.78
C GLY A 76 -3.74 2.35 11.47
N ASP A 77 -2.81 1.82 10.67
CA ASP A 77 -1.79 0.87 11.12
C ASP A 77 -0.44 1.28 10.52
N ASN A 78 0.51 1.65 11.38
CA ASN A 78 1.85 2.10 10.99
C ASN A 78 2.77 0.96 10.50
N TYR A 79 2.30 -0.27 10.53
CA TYR A 79 3.00 -1.47 10.11
C TYR A 79 2.25 -2.26 9.04
N LEU A 80 1.31 -1.62 8.34
CA LEU A 80 0.52 -2.21 7.28
C LEU A 80 0.69 -1.39 5.99
N GLY A 81 1.47 -1.91 5.05
CA GLY A 81 1.76 -1.22 3.79
C GLY A 81 2.23 -2.17 2.70
N GLY A 82 2.64 -1.62 1.56
CA GLY A 82 3.15 -2.38 0.42
C GLY A 82 4.28 -3.33 0.78
N LYS A 83 5.20 -2.88 1.66
CA LYS A 83 6.31 -3.71 2.15
C LYS A 83 5.85 -4.99 2.86
N ASN A 84 4.72 -4.93 3.56
CA ASN A 84 4.16 -6.11 4.23
C ASN A 84 3.47 -7.06 3.24
N LEU A 85 2.96 -6.53 2.11
CA LEU A 85 2.50 -7.36 1.00
C LEU A 85 3.67 -8.10 0.36
N ASP A 86 4.77 -7.39 0.09
CA ASP A 86 5.97 -7.97 -0.50
C ASP A 86 6.60 -9.03 0.43
N GLU A 87 6.70 -8.75 1.72
CA GLU A 87 7.13 -9.72 2.73
C GLU A 87 6.22 -10.97 2.78
N ALA A 88 4.92 -10.82 2.60
CA ALA A 88 4.01 -11.95 2.55
C ALA A 88 4.23 -12.81 1.29
N VAL A 89 4.50 -12.21 0.14
CA VAL A 89 4.89 -12.93 -1.08
C VAL A 89 6.21 -13.67 -0.87
N VAL A 90 7.23 -13.00 -0.33
CA VAL A 90 8.53 -13.64 -0.01
C VAL A 90 8.32 -14.85 0.89
N ASN A 91 7.62 -14.68 2.01
CA ASN A 91 7.48 -15.74 3.02
C ASN A 91 6.58 -16.90 2.58
N LYS A 92 5.50 -16.61 1.84
CA LYS A 92 4.49 -17.62 1.51
C LYS A 92 4.67 -18.26 0.13
N ILE A 93 5.45 -17.64 -0.75
CA ILE A 93 5.65 -18.11 -2.12
C ILE A 93 7.13 -18.30 -2.46
N LEU A 94 7.96 -17.23 -2.40
CA LEU A 94 9.31 -17.30 -2.94
C LEU A 94 10.25 -18.16 -2.08
N MET A 95 10.24 -17.96 -0.76
CA MET A 95 11.08 -18.76 0.14
C MET A 95 10.71 -20.25 0.15
N PRO A 96 9.42 -20.66 0.15
CA PRO A 96 9.07 -22.06 -0.04
C PRO A 96 9.58 -22.63 -1.35
N SER A 97 9.43 -21.94 -2.48
CA SER A 97 9.94 -22.40 -3.78
C SER A 97 11.45 -22.61 -3.76
N LEU A 98 12.24 -21.64 -3.26
CA LEU A 98 13.69 -21.78 -3.17
C LEU A 98 14.12 -22.96 -2.28
N LYS A 99 13.37 -23.28 -1.23
CA LYS A 99 13.67 -24.42 -0.35
C LYS A 99 13.42 -25.79 -0.98
N GLU A 100 12.61 -25.85 -2.06
CA GLU A 100 12.41 -27.09 -2.82
C GLU A 100 13.65 -27.42 -3.66
N ASP A 101 14.36 -26.38 -4.16
CA ASP A 101 15.44 -26.53 -5.10
C ASP A 101 16.83 -26.42 -4.44
N TYR A 102 16.97 -25.68 -3.32
CA TYR A 102 18.25 -25.34 -2.70
C TYR A 102 18.35 -25.73 -1.23
N ASN A 103 19.56 -26.08 -0.79
CA ASN A 103 19.84 -26.33 0.63
C ASN A 103 20.07 -25.00 1.36
N LEU A 104 19.02 -24.49 2.01
CA LEU A 104 19.03 -23.21 2.73
C LEU A 104 19.11 -23.37 4.25
N SER A 105 19.66 -24.48 4.78
CA SER A 105 19.71 -24.79 6.22
C SER A 105 20.43 -23.70 7.02
N SER A 106 21.56 -23.16 6.51
CA SER A 106 22.29 -22.07 7.16
C SER A 106 21.52 -20.75 7.14
N TYR A 107 20.66 -20.54 6.15
CA TYR A 107 19.80 -19.36 6.07
C TYR A 107 18.67 -19.40 7.11
N GLU A 108 18.26 -20.57 7.57
CA GLU A 108 17.30 -20.71 8.65
C GLU A 108 17.91 -20.46 10.04
N THR A 109 19.18 -20.84 10.22
CA THR A 109 19.87 -20.74 11.52
C THR A 109 20.67 -19.46 11.69
N THR A 110 21.04 -18.78 10.59
CA THR A 110 21.87 -17.56 10.59
C THR A 110 21.06 -16.35 10.22
N GLU A 111 20.69 -15.53 11.21
CA GLU A 111 19.77 -14.40 11.04
C GLU A 111 20.19 -13.40 9.95
N TRP A 112 21.49 -13.06 9.85
CA TRP A 112 21.95 -12.12 8.83
C TRP A 112 21.85 -12.70 7.41
N LYS A 113 22.12 -14.00 7.19
CA LYS A 113 21.95 -14.66 5.90
C LYS A 113 20.48 -14.67 5.48
N LYS A 114 19.61 -15.10 6.40
CA LYS A 114 18.17 -15.10 6.20
C LYS A 114 17.67 -13.71 5.81
N ARG A 115 18.07 -12.69 6.56
CA ARG A 115 17.68 -11.31 6.30
C ARG A 115 18.18 -10.81 4.95
N ALA A 116 19.43 -11.09 4.60
CA ALA A 116 19.99 -10.68 3.31
C ALA A 116 19.22 -11.30 2.12
N LEU A 117 18.92 -12.60 2.18
CA LEU A 117 18.12 -13.27 1.14
C LEU A 117 16.69 -12.72 1.08
N MET A 118 16.03 -12.57 2.23
CA MET A 118 14.68 -11.98 2.27
C MET A 118 14.66 -10.55 1.73
N ASP A 119 15.67 -9.74 2.04
CA ASP A 119 15.74 -8.36 1.53
C ASP A 119 16.00 -8.34 0.00
N ALA A 120 16.82 -9.25 -0.52
CA ALA A 120 17.03 -9.40 -1.96
C ALA A 120 15.76 -9.84 -2.71
N LEU A 121 14.92 -10.66 -2.08
CA LEU A 121 13.66 -11.15 -2.67
C LEU A 121 12.51 -10.13 -2.64
N LYS A 122 12.63 -9.01 -1.93
CA LYS A 122 11.57 -7.98 -1.87
C LYS A 122 11.32 -7.33 -3.23
N GLY A 123 12.37 -7.02 -3.98
CA GLY A 123 12.24 -6.48 -5.34
C GLY A 123 11.47 -7.43 -6.27
N PRO A 124 11.91 -8.69 -6.41
CA PRO A 124 11.14 -9.73 -7.10
C PRO A 124 9.66 -9.83 -6.69
N ALA A 125 9.40 -9.83 -5.39
CA ALA A 125 8.04 -9.91 -4.85
C ALA A 125 7.17 -8.71 -5.27
N GLU A 126 7.72 -7.50 -5.20
CA GLU A 126 7.05 -6.29 -5.64
C GLU A 126 6.78 -6.31 -7.15
N GLU A 127 7.75 -6.65 -7.98
CA GLU A 127 7.59 -6.73 -9.44
C GLU A 127 6.47 -7.70 -9.82
N MET A 128 6.47 -8.91 -9.25
CA MET A 128 5.44 -9.91 -9.53
C MET A 128 4.07 -9.48 -9.04
N ARG A 129 3.97 -8.88 -7.84
CA ARG A 129 2.73 -8.33 -7.31
C ARG A 129 2.15 -7.24 -8.21
N ILE A 130 3.01 -6.39 -8.78
CA ILE A 130 2.62 -5.36 -9.74
C ILE A 130 2.15 -6.00 -11.04
N ALA A 131 2.89 -6.93 -11.61
CA ALA A 131 2.54 -7.63 -12.85
C ALA A 131 1.17 -8.33 -12.73
N LEU A 132 0.93 -9.02 -11.61
CA LEU A 132 -0.34 -9.71 -11.33
C LEU A 132 -1.53 -8.77 -11.06
N SER A 133 -1.31 -7.46 -10.99
CA SER A 133 -2.41 -6.49 -11.01
C SER A 133 -3.03 -6.34 -12.40
N PHE A 134 -2.33 -6.78 -13.46
CA PHE A 134 -2.73 -6.64 -14.87
C PHE A 134 -2.80 -7.97 -15.63
N ALA A 135 -2.34 -9.08 -15.02
CA ALA A 135 -2.30 -10.41 -15.61
C ALA A 135 -2.79 -11.48 -14.61
N ASP A 136 -3.13 -12.65 -15.10
CA ASP A 136 -3.55 -13.78 -14.28
C ASP A 136 -2.37 -14.64 -13.82
N SER A 137 -1.21 -14.52 -14.49
CA SER A 137 0.06 -15.12 -14.11
C SER A 137 1.22 -14.17 -14.40
N ALA A 138 2.32 -14.31 -13.68
CA ALA A 138 3.55 -13.58 -13.89
C ALA A 138 4.76 -14.51 -13.73
N ASP A 139 5.68 -14.43 -14.70
CA ASP A 139 6.94 -15.16 -14.70
C ASP A 139 8.05 -14.25 -14.16
N TYR A 140 8.96 -14.83 -13.39
CA TYR A 140 10.13 -14.15 -12.88
C TYR A 140 11.36 -15.02 -12.97
N SER A 141 12.45 -14.45 -13.46
CA SER A 141 13.77 -15.09 -13.50
C SER A 141 14.83 -14.12 -12.98
N THR A 142 15.60 -14.53 -11.98
CA THR A 142 16.74 -13.75 -11.46
C THR A 142 17.87 -13.67 -12.48
N TYR A 143 18.04 -14.71 -13.29
CA TYR A 143 19.04 -14.75 -14.37
C TYR A 143 18.81 -13.62 -15.38
N ASP A 144 17.57 -13.44 -15.85
CA ASP A 144 17.22 -12.40 -16.82
C ASP A 144 17.44 -10.97 -16.29
N ARG A 145 17.47 -10.83 -14.96
CA ARG A 145 17.61 -9.53 -14.27
C ARG A 145 19.00 -9.30 -13.68
N ASN A 146 19.94 -10.25 -13.87
CA ASN A 146 21.27 -10.25 -13.25
C ASN A 146 21.21 -10.01 -11.73
N LEU A 147 20.20 -10.59 -11.07
CA LEU A 147 20.04 -10.51 -9.61
C LEU A 147 20.75 -11.71 -8.97
N ASN A 148 21.77 -11.42 -8.17
CA ASN A 148 22.49 -12.43 -7.41
C ASN A 148 21.87 -12.63 -6.03
N LEU A 149 21.37 -13.82 -5.74
CA LEU A 149 20.80 -14.21 -4.44
C LEU A 149 21.82 -14.89 -3.51
N GLY A 150 23.07 -15.10 -3.98
CA GLY A 150 24.13 -15.79 -3.24
C GLY A 150 24.23 -17.27 -3.59
N GLN A 151 24.86 -18.04 -2.69
CA GLN A 151 25.04 -19.48 -2.86
C GLN A 151 24.35 -20.23 -1.73
N ASP A 152 23.83 -21.39 -2.04
CA ASP A 152 23.26 -22.33 -1.07
C ASP A 152 24.38 -22.98 -0.21
N ASP A 153 24.00 -23.85 0.72
CA ASP A 153 24.96 -24.54 1.61
C ASP A 153 25.82 -25.61 0.92
N ASN A 154 25.49 -25.98 -0.31
CA ASN A 154 26.27 -26.87 -1.18
C ASN A 154 27.22 -26.09 -2.09
N GLY A 155 27.15 -24.74 -2.10
CA GLY A 155 27.94 -23.87 -2.94
C GLY A 155 27.36 -23.66 -4.35
N GLU A 156 26.12 -24.03 -4.57
CA GLU A 156 25.38 -23.79 -5.81
C GLU A 156 24.81 -22.37 -5.81
N GLU A 157 24.88 -21.65 -6.95
CA GLU A 157 24.28 -20.33 -7.09
C GLU A 157 22.76 -20.42 -6.99
N ILE A 158 22.17 -19.53 -6.18
CA ILE A 158 20.72 -19.50 -5.98
C ILE A 158 20.10 -18.66 -7.09
N ASP A 159 19.32 -19.30 -7.94
CA ASP A 159 18.50 -18.66 -8.96
C ASP A 159 17.02 -18.89 -8.66
N LEU A 160 16.21 -17.85 -8.86
CA LEU A 160 14.78 -17.94 -8.76
C LEU A 160 14.17 -17.91 -10.17
N GLU A 161 13.57 -19.01 -10.58
CA GLU A 161 12.76 -19.11 -11.77
C GLU A 161 11.37 -19.61 -11.37
N ILE A 162 10.37 -18.73 -11.43
CA ILE A 162 9.05 -19.01 -10.90
C ILE A 162 7.93 -18.36 -11.72
N THR A 163 6.83 -19.09 -11.86
CA THR A 163 5.54 -18.56 -12.33
C THR A 163 4.58 -18.46 -11.16
N ILE A 164 4.08 -17.27 -10.87
CA ILE A 164 3.07 -17.04 -9.83
C ILE A 164 1.73 -16.73 -10.48
N THR A 165 0.66 -17.35 -9.97
CA THR A 165 -0.71 -17.06 -10.38
C THR A 165 -1.35 -16.02 -9.45
N LYS A 166 -2.39 -15.37 -9.96
CA LYS A 166 -3.20 -14.41 -9.19
C LYS A 166 -3.82 -15.04 -7.94
N ASP A 167 -4.25 -16.31 -8.01
CA ASP A 167 -4.82 -17.02 -6.86
C ASP A 167 -3.78 -17.26 -5.75
N GLN A 168 -2.54 -17.62 -6.12
CA GLN A 168 -1.45 -17.73 -5.17
C GLN A 168 -1.15 -16.37 -4.51
N LEU A 169 -1.14 -15.29 -5.30
CA LEU A 169 -0.97 -13.94 -4.76
C LEU A 169 -2.09 -13.58 -3.79
N ILE A 170 -3.36 -13.84 -4.13
CA ILE A 170 -4.52 -13.61 -3.25
C ILE A 170 -4.35 -14.37 -1.93
N GLY A 171 -3.94 -15.63 -1.99
CA GLY A 171 -3.65 -16.45 -0.80
C GLY A 171 -2.52 -15.87 0.05
N ALA A 172 -1.51 -15.27 -0.56
CA ALA A 172 -0.38 -14.68 0.16
C ALA A 172 -0.74 -13.37 0.87
N ILE A 173 -1.39 -12.42 0.17
CA ILE A 173 -1.55 -11.02 0.63
C ILE A 173 -2.96 -10.67 1.10
N GLY A 174 -3.94 -11.56 0.93
CA GLY A 174 -5.34 -11.28 1.23
C GLY A 174 -5.61 -10.88 2.68
N GLU A 175 -4.86 -11.43 3.63
CA GLU A 175 -4.97 -11.10 5.06
C GLU A 175 -4.62 -9.63 5.35
N GLN A 176 -3.58 -9.10 4.71
CA GLN A 176 -3.14 -7.71 4.88
C GLN A 176 -4.21 -6.74 4.37
N TYR A 177 -4.77 -7.02 3.20
CA TYR A 177 -5.89 -6.23 2.69
C TYR A 177 -7.14 -6.35 3.55
N GLN A 178 -7.43 -7.55 4.09
CA GLN A 178 -8.56 -7.74 4.99
C GLN A 178 -8.42 -6.94 6.29
N LYS A 179 -7.19 -6.80 6.82
CA LYS A 179 -6.91 -5.92 7.96
C LYS A 179 -7.28 -4.47 7.65
N ALA A 180 -6.84 -3.94 6.50
CA ALA A 180 -7.17 -2.57 6.07
C ALA A 180 -8.69 -2.37 5.94
N VAL A 181 -9.40 -3.32 5.33
CA VAL A 181 -10.87 -3.29 5.23
C VAL A 181 -11.53 -3.30 6.61
N ASN A 182 -11.00 -4.08 7.56
CA ASN A 182 -11.54 -4.14 8.91
C ASN A 182 -11.32 -2.84 9.69
N ILE A 183 -10.18 -2.17 9.51
CA ILE A 183 -9.91 -0.84 10.06
C ILE A 183 -10.97 0.15 9.57
N CYS A 184 -11.24 0.20 8.27
CA CYS A 184 -12.29 1.05 7.70
C CYS A 184 -13.68 0.75 8.28
N LYS A 185 -14.03 -0.54 8.43
CA LYS A 185 -15.32 -0.95 9.04
C LYS A 185 -15.44 -0.47 10.48
N ASN A 186 -14.38 -0.60 11.26
CA ASN A 186 -14.38 -0.15 12.66
C ASN A 186 -14.52 1.36 12.74
N LEU A 187 -13.78 2.10 11.88
CA LEU A 187 -13.87 3.55 11.80
C LEU A 187 -15.29 4.01 11.46
N LEU A 188 -15.95 3.42 10.48
CA LEU A 188 -17.34 3.72 10.13
C LEU A 188 -18.29 3.39 11.28
N ARG A 189 -18.19 2.18 11.86
CA ARG A 189 -19.07 1.72 12.91
C ARG A 189 -19.04 2.61 14.16
N ARG A 190 -17.85 3.03 14.61
CA ARG A 190 -17.75 3.91 15.80
C ARG A 190 -18.31 5.31 15.55
N ASN A 191 -18.46 5.72 14.29
CA ASN A 191 -19.11 6.97 13.90
C ASN A 191 -20.60 6.80 13.53
N GLY A 192 -21.18 5.61 13.78
CA GLY A 192 -22.58 5.32 13.43
C GLY A 192 -22.86 5.30 11.94
N LEU A 193 -21.81 5.07 11.12
CA LEU A 193 -21.88 5.08 9.67
C LEU A 193 -21.70 3.67 9.08
N ASN A 194 -22.19 3.51 7.87
CA ASN A 194 -21.95 2.38 7.00
C ASN A 194 -21.56 2.86 5.58
N GLY A 195 -21.21 1.94 4.69
CA GLY A 195 -20.77 2.32 3.35
C GLY A 195 -21.79 3.08 2.49
N ASN A 196 -23.08 2.94 2.78
CA ASN A 196 -24.14 3.66 2.03
C ASN A 196 -24.26 5.14 2.47
N ASP A 197 -23.73 5.49 3.65
CA ASP A 197 -23.73 6.85 4.18
C ASP A 197 -22.57 7.69 3.60
N LEU A 198 -21.69 7.06 2.80
CA LEU A 198 -20.59 7.71 2.15
C LEU A 198 -20.98 8.20 0.76
N SER A 199 -20.62 9.43 0.46
CA SER A 199 -20.72 9.99 -0.89
C SER A 199 -19.69 9.38 -1.83
N SER A 200 -18.48 9.09 -1.33
CA SER A 200 -17.41 8.47 -2.11
C SER A 200 -16.35 7.80 -1.23
N LEU A 201 -15.61 6.87 -1.85
CA LEU A 201 -14.39 6.26 -1.35
C LEU A 201 -13.21 6.69 -2.23
N ILE A 202 -12.22 7.35 -1.62
CA ILE A 202 -11.00 7.78 -2.29
C ILE A 202 -9.89 6.76 -1.98
N LEU A 203 -9.30 6.18 -3.02
CA LEU A 203 -8.21 5.22 -2.89
C LEU A 203 -6.88 5.90 -3.21
N VAL A 204 -5.95 5.87 -2.28
CA VAL A 204 -4.63 6.49 -2.37
C VAL A 204 -3.55 5.42 -2.15
N GLY A 205 -2.40 5.59 -2.80
CA GLY A 205 -1.24 4.72 -2.69
C GLY A 205 -1.18 3.59 -3.72
N GLY A 206 0.05 3.18 -4.07
CA GLY A 206 0.32 2.17 -5.10
C GLY A 206 -0.45 0.85 -4.92
N PRO A 207 -0.47 0.23 -3.73
CA PRO A 207 -1.20 -1.01 -3.49
C PRO A 207 -2.70 -0.97 -3.80
N THR A 208 -3.32 0.21 -3.84
CA THR A 208 -4.75 0.36 -4.16
C THR A 208 -5.08 0.16 -5.64
N TYR A 209 -4.08 0.11 -6.51
CA TYR A 209 -4.27 -0.26 -7.92
C TYR A 209 -4.57 -1.74 -8.10
N SER A 210 -4.20 -2.58 -7.13
CA SER A 210 -4.47 -4.00 -7.19
C SER A 210 -5.99 -4.28 -7.31
N PRO A 211 -6.42 -5.10 -8.29
CA PRO A 211 -7.82 -5.51 -8.42
C PRO A 211 -8.29 -6.28 -7.19
N ILE A 212 -7.39 -6.94 -6.45
CA ILE A 212 -7.71 -7.73 -5.26
C ILE A 212 -8.41 -6.85 -4.20
N ILE A 213 -7.77 -5.74 -3.81
CA ILE A 213 -8.38 -4.85 -2.80
C ILE A 213 -9.66 -4.20 -3.31
N ARG A 214 -9.70 -3.84 -4.60
CA ARG A 214 -10.89 -3.24 -5.22
C ARG A 214 -12.10 -4.18 -5.20
N GLU A 215 -11.88 -5.46 -5.49
CA GLU A 215 -12.93 -6.49 -5.39
C GLU A 215 -13.36 -6.72 -3.94
N MET A 216 -12.41 -6.75 -3.00
CA MET A 216 -12.74 -6.87 -1.57
C MET A 216 -13.61 -5.72 -1.08
N LEU A 217 -13.35 -4.49 -1.52
CA LEU A 217 -14.13 -3.32 -1.16
C LEU A 217 -15.54 -3.34 -1.76
N LYS A 218 -15.76 -4.04 -2.89
CA LYS A 218 -17.07 -4.18 -3.55
C LYS A 218 -17.95 -5.28 -2.96
N ARG A 219 -17.41 -6.22 -2.18
CA ARG A 219 -18.17 -7.39 -1.70
C ARG A 219 -19.41 -6.97 -0.90
N PRO A 220 -20.54 -7.75 -1.03
CA PRO A 220 -21.71 -7.56 -0.18
C PRO A 220 -21.32 -7.60 1.30
N GLY A 221 -21.70 -6.59 2.08
CA GLY A 221 -21.25 -6.40 3.46
C GLY A 221 -20.07 -5.44 3.62
N ASN A 222 -19.34 -5.14 2.54
CA ASN A 222 -18.35 -4.07 2.46
C ASN A 222 -18.85 -2.92 1.57
N LYS A 223 -20.17 -2.77 1.35
CA LYS A 223 -20.72 -1.74 0.45
C LYS A 223 -20.20 -0.36 0.84
N TYR A 224 -19.04 -0.03 0.33
CA TYR A 224 -18.53 1.32 0.26
C TYR A 224 -19.11 1.94 -1.02
N ALA A 225 -19.43 3.21 -0.97
CA ALA A 225 -20.18 3.97 -1.97
C ALA A 225 -19.99 3.49 -3.43
N SER A 226 -21.03 3.62 -4.21
CA SER A 226 -21.07 3.26 -5.64
C SER A 226 -20.13 4.09 -6.53
N LYS A 227 -19.50 5.13 -6.00
CA LYS A 227 -18.49 5.96 -6.67
C LYS A 227 -17.10 5.72 -6.07
N TYR A 228 -16.28 4.96 -6.79
CA TYR A 228 -14.84 4.97 -6.57
C TYR A 228 -14.23 6.08 -7.40
N ILE A 229 -13.56 7.01 -6.78
CA ILE A 229 -12.73 7.97 -7.49
C ILE A 229 -11.31 7.41 -7.50
N LEU A 230 -10.92 6.89 -8.65
CA LEU A 230 -9.56 6.46 -8.93
C LEU A 230 -9.01 7.44 -9.96
N ARG A 231 -8.14 8.33 -9.55
CA ARG A 231 -7.30 9.05 -10.49
C ARG A 231 -5.85 8.62 -10.27
N PRO A 232 -5.10 8.33 -11.35
CA PRO A 232 -3.66 8.28 -11.24
C PRO A 232 -3.17 9.62 -10.72
N CYS A 233 -2.12 9.59 -9.92
CA CYS A 233 -1.53 10.76 -9.28
C CYS A 233 -1.08 11.84 -10.27
N CYS A 234 -0.80 11.47 -11.52
CA CYS A 234 -0.61 12.34 -12.68
C CYS A 234 -0.72 11.50 -13.96
N ASP A 235 -1.19 12.09 -15.03
CA ASP A 235 -1.29 11.45 -16.36
C ASP A 235 0.09 11.12 -16.98
N CYS A 236 1.19 11.54 -16.35
CA CYS A 236 2.57 11.41 -16.84
C CYS A 236 3.40 10.32 -16.14
N CYS A 237 2.89 9.69 -15.08
CA CYS A 237 3.61 8.65 -14.34
C CYS A 237 2.90 7.31 -14.44
N SER A 238 3.67 6.22 -14.56
CA SER A 238 3.08 4.91 -14.35
C SER A 238 2.52 4.84 -12.92
N PRO A 239 1.44 4.09 -12.67
CA PRO A 239 0.81 3.99 -11.35
C PRO A 239 1.77 3.66 -10.19
N TRP A 240 2.95 3.15 -10.51
CA TRP A 240 3.93 2.60 -9.59
C TRP A 240 5.19 3.44 -9.41
N SER A 241 5.45 4.41 -10.30
CA SER A 241 6.67 5.24 -10.29
C SER A 241 6.49 6.59 -9.59
N CYS A 242 5.32 6.90 -9.09
CA CYS A 242 5.04 8.20 -8.48
C CYS A 242 5.43 8.27 -7.00
N SER A 243 6.73 8.18 -6.72
CA SER A 243 7.30 8.59 -5.44
C SER A 243 7.31 10.13 -5.26
N LEU A 244 6.98 10.89 -6.32
CA LEU A 244 7.03 12.36 -6.33
C LEU A 244 5.70 13.04 -6.01
N CYS A 245 4.57 12.33 -5.99
CA CYS A 245 3.28 12.93 -5.67
C CYS A 245 3.04 13.15 -4.17
N PHE A 246 3.98 12.77 -3.32
CA PHE A 246 3.91 13.02 -1.87
C PHE A 246 4.75 14.22 -1.39
N TYR A 247 5.30 15.04 -2.30
CA TYR A 247 6.23 16.11 -1.95
C TYR A 247 5.92 17.46 -2.61
N TYR A 248 4.66 17.73 -2.94
CA TYR A 248 4.24 19.10 -3.27
C TYR A 248 2.95 19.45 -2.55
#